data_4bd6eee7ae81b9046365b0be49a59b5f
#
_entry.id   4bd6eee7ae81b9046365b0be49a59b5f
#
_cell.length_a   1.000
_cell.length_b   1.000
_cell.length_c   1.000
_cell.angle_alpha   90.00
_cell.angle_beta   90.00
_cell.angle_gamma   90.00
#
_symmetry.space_group_name_H-M   'P 1'
#
loop_
_entity.id
_entity.type
_entity.pdbx_description
1 polymer ?
#
loop_
_entity_poly.entity_id
_entity_poly.type
_entity_poly.pdbx_seq_one_letter_code
_entity_poly.pdbx_strand_id
1 'polypeptide(L)'
;SEDTPNSEVSSEQQPKQIQFEYNGQKLNTIETIPQEVIPSDFVKGTIVIDETQIPSLTFSKGSLPVLYLTNESGYGALYTYNEAEQSIYPFIKLVAEKTYVVILQPNGVEAPEGYSSCILSIEGKGNVEAYRMEEQSSEFYLIYCMNDKGQKGWYQYDYTESTFQRYIKTVLSNPDTQIIGEEEGESDLQKKYNKIL
;
A
#
# COMPACT_ATOMS: atom_id res chain seq x y z
N SER A 1 -8.51 57.84 -36.87
CA SER A 1 -8.23 56.41 -37.06
C SER A 1 -7.19 56.01 -36.03
N GLU A 2 -7.62 55.54 -34.85
CA GLU A 2 -6.74 55.04 -33.82
C GLU A 2 -7.05 53.55 -33.66
N ASP A 3 -6.08 52.74 -34.09
CA ASP A 3 -6.09 51.30 -33.88
C ASP A 3 -5.65 51.00 -32.46
N THR A 4 -6.57 50.44 -31.66
CA THR A 4 -6.31 49.91 -30.35
C THR A 4 -5.89 48.45 -30.49
N PRO A 5 -4.71 48.04 -30.03
CA PRO A 5 -4.37 46.61 -30.02
C PRO A 5 -5.19 45.88 -28.97
N ASN A 6 -5.93 44.92 -29.44
CA ASN A 6 -6.67 43.95 -28.62
C ASN A 6 -5.64 43.08 -27.89
N SER A 7 -5.47 43.29 -26.58
CA SER A 7 -4.72 42.39 -25.72
C SER A 7 -5.55 41.14 -25.49
N GLU A 8 -5.26 40.08 -26.24
CA GLU A 8 -5.70 38.75 -25.88
C GLU A 8 -5.03 38.36 -24.55
N VAL A 9 -5.76 38.44 -23.48
CA VAL A 9 -5.39 37.87 -22.23
C VAL A 9 -5.46 36.34 -22.41
N SER A 10 -4.30 35.74 -22.64
CA SER A 10 -4.14 34.31 -22.56
C SER A 10 -4.53 33.89 -21.16
N SER A 11 -5.69 33.28 -21.03
CA SER A 11 -6.07 32.61 -19.81
C SER A 11 -5.11 31.44 -19.62
N GLU A 12 -4.11 31.62 -18.80
CA GLU A 12 -3.30 30.52 -18.30
C GLU A 12 -4.27 29.55 -17.57
N GLN A 13 -4.60 28.46 -18.24
CA GLN A 13 -5.33 27.37 -17.64
C GLN A 13 -4.45 26.84 -16.49
N GLN A 14 -4.88 27.13 -15.27
CA GLN A 14 -4.26 26.49 -14.12
C GLN A 14 -4.33 24.98 -14.32
N PRO A 15 -3.24 24.26 -14.03
CA PRO A 15 -3.23 22.81 -14.15
C PRO A 15 -4.40 22.22 -13.36
N LYS A 16 -5.16 21.37 -14.02
CA LYS A 16 -6.35 20.74 -13.42
C LYS A 16 -5.91 19.88 -12.24
N GLN A 17 -6.29 20.30 -11.04
CA GLN A 17 -6.06 19.52 -9.82
C GLN A 17 -7.17 18.48 -9.65
N ILE A 18 -6.79 17.30 -9.19
CA ILE A 18 -7.72 16.26 -8.74
C ILE A 18 -7.83 16.34 -7.23
N GLN A 19 -9.04 16.31 -6.73
CA GLN A 19 -9.35 16.34 -5.31
C GLN A 19 -9.88 14.99 -4.85
N PHE A 20 -9.33 14.53 -3.74
CA PHE A 20 -9.79 13.35 -3.01
C PHE A 20 -10.35 13.77 -1.67
N GLU A 21 -11.21 12.94 -1.12
CA GLU A 21 -11.67 13.06 0.27
C GLU A 21 -11.22 11.83 1.06
N TYR A 22 -10.56 12.07 2.18
CA TYR A 22 -10.12 11.02 3.09
C TYR A 22 -10.31 11.47 4.54
N ASN A 23 -11.06 10.68 5.33
CA ASN A 23 -11.39 11.00 6.73
C ASN A 23 -11.94 12.43 6.93
N GLY A 24 -12.83 12.88 6.03
CA GLY A 24 -13.43 14.20 6.07
C GLY A 24 -12.50 15.35 5.67
N GLN A 25 -11.29 15.06 5.21
CA GLN A 25 -10.35 16.04 4.70
C GLN A 25 -10.33 16.02 3.18
N LYS A 26 -10.24 17.21 2.60
CA LYS A 26 -10.02 17.40 1.17
C LYS A 26 -8.51 17.41 0.90
N LEU A 27 -8.08 16.56 -0.01
CA LEU A 27 -6.70 16.38 -0.41
C LEU A 27 -6.56 16.63 -1.90
N ASN A 28 -5.57 17.43 -2.28
CA ASN A 28 -5.36 17.82 -3.67
C ASN A 28 -4.05 17.27 -4.21
N THR A 29 -4.06 16.90 -5.48
CA THR A 29 -2.84 16.62 -6.23
C THR A 29 -1.98 17.86 -6.38
N ILE A 30 -0.69 17.68 -6.57
CA ILE A 30 0.27 18.76 -6.79
C ILE A 30 0.99 18.59 -8.12
N GLU A 31 1.60 19.65 -8.64
CA GLU A 31 2.33 19.63 -9.91
C GLU A 31 3.66 18.88 -9.82
N THR A 32 4.33 18.96 -8.68
CA THR A 32 5.66 18.38 -8.51
C THR A 32 5.78 17.71 -7.14
N ILE A 33 6.16 16.43 -7.12
CA ILE A 33 6.42 15.71 -5.88
C ILE A 33 7.81 16.10 -5.37
N PRO A 34 7.91 16.59 -4.10
CA PRO A 34 9.20 16.93 -3.51
C PRO A 34 10.15 15.72 -3.48
N GLN A 35 11.40 15.94 -3.81
CA GLN A 35 12.39 14.84 -3.86
C GLN A 35 12.60 14.17 -2.49
N GLU A 36 12.53 14.94 -1.43
CA GLU A 36 12.77 14.49 -0.06
C GLU A 36 11.69 13.53 0.48
N VAL A 37 10.50 13.51 -0.12
CA VAL A 37 9.42 12.62 0.32
C VAL A 37 9.40 11.28 -0.40
N ILE A 38 10.24 11.09 -1.40
CA ILE A 38 10.25 9.88 -2.23
C ILE A 38 10.90 8.74 -1.43
N PRO A 39 10.15 7.66 -1.13
CA PRO A 39 10.72 6.51 -0.45
C PRO A 39 11.74 5.78 -1.33
N SER A 40 12.67 5.07 -0.69
CA SER A 40 13.56 4.15 -1.40
C SER A 40 12.75 3.16 -2.24
N ASP A 41 13.29 2.76 -3.40
CA ASP A 41 12.66 1.85 -4.37
C ASP A 41 11.45 2.41 -5.11
N PHE A 42 11.11 3.68 -4.90
CA PHE A 42 10.08 4.38 -5.67
C PHE A 42 10.70 5.39 -6.62
N VAL A 43 10.10 5.52 -7.78
CA VAL A 43 10.54 6.45 -8.83
C VAL A 43 9.39 7.36 -9.25
N LYS A 44 9.72 8.57 -9.71
CA LYS A 44 8.74 9.50 -10.25
C LYS A 44 8.17 8.98 -11.56
N GLY A 45 6.86 9.15 -11.72
CA GLY A 45 6.11 8.84 -12.92
C GLY A 45 4.84 9.66 -12.98
N THR A 46 3.92 9.23 -13.80
CA THR A 46 2.60 9.82 -13.93
C THR A 46 1.53 8.75 -14.07
N ILE A 47 0.34 9.06 -13.61
CA ILE A 47 -0.88 8.29 -13.87
C ILE A 47 -1.96 9.18 -14.46
N VAL A 48 -2.94 8.61 -15.11
CA VAL A 48 -4.08 9.35 -15.65
C VAL A 48 -5.29 9.12 -14.77
N ILE A 49 -5.85 10.20 -14.25
CA ILE A 49 -7.08 10.21 -13.45
C ILE A 49 -8.01 11.23 -14.08
N ASP A 50 -9.24 10.84 -14.42
CA ASP A 50 -10.24 11.71 -15.08
C ASP A 50 -9.64 12.50 -16.27
N GLU A 51 -8.98 11.77 -17.18
CA GLU A 51 -8.32 12.34 -18.38
C GLU A 51 -7.19 13.34 -18.06
N THR A 52 -6.80 13.46 -16.79
CA THR A 52 -5.74 14.36 -16.34
C THR A 52 -4.49 13.57 -15.96
N GLN A 53 -3.34 13.99 -16.49
CA GLN A 53 -2.06 13.40 -16.13
C GLN A 53 -1.60 13.94 -14.77
N ILE A 54 -1.41 13.05 -13.80
CA ILE A 54 -1.09 13.39 -12.41
C ILE A 54 0.30 12.86 -12.07
N PRO A 55 1.18 13.67 -11.45
CA PRO A 55 2.44 13.19 -10.90
C PRO A 55 2.22 12.09 -9.88
N SER A 56 2.98 11.02 -10.01
CA SER A 56 2.89 9.85 -9.14
C SER A 56 4.25 9.28 -8.84
N LEU A 57 4.30 8.40 -7.86
CA LEU A 57 5.43 7.52 -7.63
C LEU A 57 5.01 6.09 -7.98
N THR A 58 5.95 5.33 -8.47
CA THR A 58 5.77 3.93 -8.79
C THR A 58 6.86 3.10 -8.13
N PHE A 59 6.49 1.92 -7.63
CA PHE A 59 7.45 0.98 -7.10
C PHE A 59 8.29 0.37 -8.21
N SER A 60 9.62 0.36 -8.05
CA SER A 60 10.54 -0.08 -9.10
C SER A 60 10.47 -1.58 -9.42
N LYS A 61 9.93 -2.38 -8.50
CA LYS A 61 9.85 -3.85 -8.59
C LYS A 61 8.43 -4.38 -8.73
N GLY A 62 7.44 -3.51 -8.91
CA GLY A 62 6.05 -3.92 -9.01
C GLY A 62 5.12 -2.77 -9.36
N SER A 63 3.82 -3.05 -9.41
CA SER A 63 2.81 -2.02 -9.65
C SER A 63 2.19 -1.59 -8.32
N LEU A 64 2.53 -0.40 -7.88
CA LEU A 64 1.92 0.27 -6.74
C LEU A 64 1.96 1.78 -6.99
N PRO A 65 0.90 2.37 -7.55
CA PRO A 65 0.81 3.82 -7.71
C PRO A 65 0.70 4.52 -6.36
N VAL A 66 1.54 5.52 -6.15
CA VAL A 66 1.53 6.35 -4.95
C VAL A 66 1.41 7.80 -5.34
N LEU A 67 0.51 8.51 -4.69
CA LEU A 67 0.29 9.94 -4.88
C LEU A 67 0.83 10.72 -3.69
N TYR A 68 1.34 11.91 -3.95
CA TYR A 68 1.59 12.89 -2.91
C TYR A 68 0.47 13.91 -2.94
N LEU A 69 -0.30 13.99 -1.86
CA LEU A 69 -1.48 14.84 -1.76
C LEU A 69 -1.29 15.85 -0.63
N THR A 70 -1.82 17.04 -0.82
CA THR A 70 -1.77 18.13 0.17
C THR A 70 -3.16 18.46 0.67
N ASN A 71 -3.29 18.75 1.96
CA ASN A 71 -4.51 19.29 2.55
C ASN A 71 -4.62 20.81 2.33
N GLU A 72 -5.73 21.40 2.80
CA GLU A 72 -6.00 22.84 2.67
C GLU A 72 -4.96 23.71 3.39
N SER A 73 -4.28 23.19 4.41
CA SER A 73 -3.20 23.87 5.12
C SER A 73 -1.83 23.73 4.44
N GLY A 74 -1.74 23.03 3.32
CA GLY A 74 -0.50 22.80 2.58
C GLY A 74 0.38 21.65 3.10
N TYR A 75 -0.07 20.89 4.09
CA TYR A 75 0.63 19.69 4.54
C TYR A 75 0.41 18.54 3.57
N GLY A 76 1.51 17.93 3.15
CA GLY A 76 1.51 16.82 2.22
C GLY A 76 1.82 15.49 2.86
N ALA A 77 1.25 14.42 2.27
CA ALA A 77 1.54 13.04 2.63
C ALA A 77 1.41 12.11 1.43
N LEU A 78 1.97 10.93 1.55
CA LEU A 78 1.88 9.89 0.54
C LEU A 78 0.64 9.01 0.76
N TYR A 79 0.01 8.66 -0.35
CA TYR A 79 -1.17 7.78 -0.39
C TYR A 79 -0.99 6.75 -1.50
N THR A 80 -1.33 5.50 -1.22
CA THR A 80 -1.49 4.51 -2.28
C THR A 80 -2.78 4.79 -3.04
N TYR A 81 -2.75 4.60 -4.35
CA TYR A 81 -3.91 4.81 -5.21
C TYR A 81 -4.40 3.49 -5.79
N ASN A 82 -5.68 3.20 -5.57
CA ASN A 82 -6.35 2.07 -6.20
C ASN A 82 -7.06 2.54 -7.46
N GLU A 83 -6.55 2.14 -8.62
CA GLU A 83 -7.11 2.54 -9.92
C GLU A 83 -8.50 1.96 -10.17
N ALA A 84 -8.78 0.74 -9.69
CA ALA A 84 -10.05 0.06 -9.92
C ALA A 84 -11.20 0.73 -9.15
N GLU A 85 -10.94 1.20 -7.94
CA GLU A 85 -11.94 1.83 -7.07
C GLU A 85 -11.83 3.36 -7.05
N GLN A 86 -10.80 3.91 -7.69
CA GLN A 86 -10.49 5.35 -7.67
C GLN A 86 -10.40 5.90 -6.23
N SER A 87 -9.82 5.11 -5.34
CA SER A 87 -9.70 5.42 -3.92
C SER A 87 -8.25 5.57 -3.49
N ILE A 88 -8.06 6.30 -2.41
CA ILE A 88 -6.77 6.50 -1.79
C ILE A 88 -6.72 5.85 -0.41
N TYR A 89 -5.51 5.48 -0.01
CA TYR A 89 -5.22 4.86 1.26
C TYR A 89 -3.87 5.35 1.78
N PRO A 90 -3.70 5.62 3.07
CA PRO A 90 -2.42 6.11 3.57
C PRO A 90 -1.27 5.18 3.19
N PHE A 91 -0.18 5.76 2.70
CA PHE A 91 1.04 5.02 2.45
C PHE A 91 1.74 4.74 3.79
N ILE A 92 1.73 3.48 4.22
CA ILE A 92 2.35 3.06 5.48
C ILE A 92 3.38 1.99 5.20
N LYS A 93 4.63 2.32 5.49
CA LYS A 93 5.79 1.44 5.38
C LYS A 93 6.22 1.00 6.77
N LEU A 94 6.25 -0.30 6.99
CA LEU A 94 6.80 -0.91 8.19
C LEU A 94 8.18 -1.47 7.88
N VAL A 95 9.16 -1.10 8.68
CA VAL A 95 10.58 -1.45 8.46
C VAL A 95 11.04 -2.44 9.50
N ALA A 96 11.69 -3.52 9.06
CA ALA A 96 12.45 -4.45 9.87
C ALA A 96 13.94 -4.33 9.54
N GLU A 97 14.79 -5.07 10.23
CA GLU A 97 16.25 -4.96 10.09
C GLU A 97 16.75 -5.13 8.65
N LYS A 98 16.18 -6.07 7.89
CA LYS A 98 16.63 -6.43 6.54
C LYS A 98 15.58 -6.31 5.45
N THR A 99 14.38 -5.88 5.81
CA THR A 99 13.25 -5.83 4.89
C THR A 99 12.24 -4.76 5.31
N TYR A 100 11.32 -4.47 4.43
CA TYR A 100 10.16 -3.65 4.74
C TYR A 100 8.91 -4.20 4.04
N VAL A 101 7.77 -3.79 4.52
CA VAL A 101 6.48 -4.01 3.86
C VAL A 101 5.72 -2.70 3.76
N VAL A 102 4.92 -2.57 2.72
CA VAL A 102 3.93 -1.49 2.57
C VAL A 102 2.55 -2.09 2.78
N ILE A 103 1.78 -1.49 3.68
CA ILE A 103 0.42 -1.96 3.97
C ILE A 103 -0.51 -1.58 2.83
N LEU A 104 -1.28 -2.54 2.35
CA LEU A 104 -2.25 -2.38 1.27
C LEU A 104 -3.67 -2.64 1.78
N GLN A 105 -4.65 -2.14 1.04
CA GLN A 105 -6.01 -2.66 1.15
C GLN A 105 -6.12 -4.01 0.44
N PRO A 106 -6.77 -5.01 1.05
CA PRO A 106 -6.90 -6.34 0.46
C PRO A 106 -8.05 -6.40 -0.56
N ASN A 107 -8.07 -5.51 -1.53
CA ASN A 107 -9.13 -5.41 -2.54
C ASN A 107 -9.24 -6.68 -3.36
N GLY A 108 -10.36 -7.39 -3.23
CA GLY A 108 -10.62 -8.64 -3.93
C GLY A 108 -9.83 -9.84 -3.42
N VAL A 109 -9.05 -9.68 -2.36
CA VAL A 109 -8.35 -10.77 -1.67
C VAL A 109 -9.10 -11.11 -0.39
N GLU A 110 -9.55 -12.35 -0.27
CA GLU A 110 -10.26 -12.80 0.93
C GLU A 110 -9.29 -12.98 2.10
N ALA A 111 -9.73 -12.57 3.28
CA ALA A 111 -9.00 -12.85 4.50
C ALA A 111 -8.99 -14.36 4.79
N PRO A 112 -7.95 -14.89 5.45
CA PRO A 112 -7.94 -16.27 5.89
C PRO A 112 -9.15 -16.61 6.76
N GLU A 113 -9.58 -17.85 6.67
CA GLU A 113 -10.74 -18.35 7.42
C GLU A 113 -10.62 -18.08 8.93
N GLY A 114 -11.70 -17.62 9.54
CA GLY A 114 -11.76 -17.28 10.96
C GLY A 114 -11.31 -15.87 11.31
N TYR A 115 -10.84 -15.10 10.34
CA TYR A 115 -10.44 -13.71 10.55
C TYR A 115 -11.54 -12.74 10.12
N SER A 116 -11.81 -11.75 10.96
CA SER A 116 -12.79 -10.69 10.71
C SER A 116 -12.12 -9.34 10.58
N SER A 117 -12.66 -8.50 9.71
CA SER A 117 -12.17 -7.15 9.46
C SER A 117 -12.27 -6.26 10.71
N CYS A 118 -11.24 -5.46 10.93
CA CYS A 118 -11.19 -4.47 11.99
C CYS A 118 -10.31 -3.28 11.56
N ILE A 119 -10.32 -2.24 12.35
CA ILE A 119 -9.41 -1.10 12.18
C ILE A 119 -8.26 -1.23 13.18
N LEU A 120 -7.05 -1.21 12.66
CA LEU A 120 -5.82 -1.18 13.45
C LEU A 120 -5.22 0.23 13.39
N SER A 121 -5.03 0.84 14.55
CA SER A 121 -4.30 2.11 14.65
C SER A 121 -2.82 1.85 14.89
N ILE A 122 -1.98 2.26 13.95
CA ILE A 122 -0.53 2.15 14.07
C ILE A 122 0.01 3.50 14.53
N GLU A 123 0.61 3.52 15.70
CA GLU A 123 1.10 4.74 16.34
C GLU A 123 2.04 5.54 15.42
N GLY A 124 1.73 6.83 15.26
CA GLY A 124 2.50 7.74 14.42
C GLY A 124 2.34 7.55 12.91
N LYS A 125 1.51 6.60 12.47
CA LYS A 125 1.35 6.27 11.04
C LYS A 125 -0.08 6.37 10.52
N GLY A 126 -1.07 5.99 11.31
CA GLY A 126 -2.49 6.09 10.95
C GLY A 126 -3.26 4.78 11.11
N ASN A 127 -4.50 4.81 10.64
CA ASN A 127 -5.41 3.67 10.72
C ASN A 127 -5.35 2.85 9.44
N VAL A 128 -5.34 1.53 9.60
CA VAL A 128 -5.34 0.58 8.49
C VAL A 128 -6.43 -0.45 8.66
N GLU A 129 -6.90 -1.00 7.55
CA GLU A 129 -7.72 -2.19 7.54
C GLU A 129 -6.87 -3.39 7.94
N ALA A 130 -7.32 -4.11 8.95
CA ALA A 130 -6.66 -5.30 9.47
C ALA A 130 -7.69 -6.39 9.76
N TYR A 131 -7.21 -7.55 10.12
CA TYR A 131 -8.06 -8.70 10.42
C TYR A 131 -7.56 -9.38 11.68
N ARG A 132 -8.49 -9.88 12.48
CA ARG A 132 -8.16 -10.66 13.68
C ARG A 132 -9.15 -11.80 13.88
N MET A 133 -8.72 -12.82 14.60
CA MET A 133 -9.60 -13.86 15.12
C MET A 133 -10.27 -13.37 16.40
N GLU A 134 -11.56 -13.62 16.56
CA GLU A 134 -12.30 -13.21 17.75
C GLU A 134 -11.79 -13.89 19.03
N GLU A 135 -11.28 -15.13 18.89
CA GLU A 135 -10.81 -15.94 20.00
C GLU A 135 -9.32 -15.73 20.35
N GLN A 136 -8.60 -14.94 19.56
CA GLN A 136 -7.19 -14.66 19.81
C GLN A 136 -6.99 -13.41 20.67
N SER A 137 -5.81 -13.37 21.32
CA SER A 137 -5.30 -12.17 21.97
C SER A 137 -5.38 -10.98 21.02
N SER A 138 -5.79 -9.82 21.54
CA SER A 138 -5.88 -8.56 20.80
C SER A 138 -4.53 -7.99 20.35
N GLU A 139 -3.42 -8.69 20.54
CA GLU A 139 -2.08 -8.24 20.21
C GLU A 139 -1.66 -8.55 18.78
N PHE A 140 -2.28 -9.54 18.14
CA PHE A 140 -1.93 -10.00 16.80
C PHE A 140 -3.02 -9.68 15.79
N TYR A 141 -2.60 -9.10 14.68
CA TYR A 141 -3.47 -8.73 13.56
C TYR A 141 -2.89 -9.27 12.26
N LEU A 142 -3.75 -9.59 11.31
CA LEU A 142 -3.33 -9.77 9.93
C LEU A 142 -3.47 -8.47 9.17
N ILE A 143 -2.45 -8.12 8.40
CA ILE A 143 -2.43 -7.02 7.46
C ILE A 143 -2.03 -7.52 6.08
N TYR A 144 -2.62 -6.95 5.04
CA TYR A 144 -2.25 -7.27 3.68
C TYR A 144 -1.15 -6.32 3.21
N CYS A 145 -0.04 -6.86 2.74
CA CYS A 145 1.15 -6.06 2.47
C CYS A 145 1.81 -6.45 1.15
N MET A 146 2.58 -5.50 0.61
CA MET A 146 3.60 -5.74 -0.41
C MET A 146 4.98 -5.67 0.24
N ASN A 147 5.83 -6.66 0.02
CA ASN A 147 7.20 -6.63 0.51
C ASN A 147 8.15 -5.85 -0.41
N ASP A 148 9.41 -5.74 -0.01
CA ASP A 148 10.47 -5.03 -0.73
C ASP A 148 10.85 -5.65 -2.09
N LYS A 149 10.32 -6.83 -2.40
CA LYS A 149 10.47 -7.52 -3.70
C LYS A 149 9.24 -7.37 -4.60
N GLY A 150 8.21 -6.65 -4.16
CA GLY A 150 6.95 -6.47 -4.88
C GLY A 150 5.95 -7.62 -4.72
N GLN A 151 6.22 -8.58 -3.84
CA GLN A 151 5.32 -9.70 -3.56
C GLN A 151 4.25 -9.28 -2.57
N LYS A 152 3.00 -9.58 -2.89
CA LYS A 152 1.83 -9.27 -2.04
C LYS A 152 1.42 -10.50 -1.24
N GLY A 153 0.98 -10.28 -0.01
CA GLY A 153 0.51 -11.35 0.85
C GLY A 153 0.11 -10.88 2.24
N TRP A 154 -0.33 -11.83 3.02
CA TRP A 154 -0.70 -11.61 4.41
C TRP A 154 0.51 -11.63 5.32
N TYR A 155 0.53 -10.69 6.27
CA TYR A 155 1.53 -10.57 7.33
C TYR A 155 0.84 -10.53 8.68
N GLN A 156 1.45 -11.18 9.66
CA GLN A 156 1.05 -11.06 11.05
C GLN A 156 1.78 -9.88 11.67
N TYR A 157 1.03 -8.95 12.22
CA TYR A 157 1.54 -7.79 12.94
C TYR A 157 1.34 -7.98 14.43
N ASP A 158 2.41 -7.87 15.20
CA ASP A 158 2.40 -7.84 16.65
C ASP A 158 2.30 -6.39 17.11
N TYR A 159 1.13 -6.04 17.65
CA TYR A 159 0.86 -4.68 18.09
C TYR A 159 1.72 -4.27 19.30
N THR A 160 2.01 -5.20 20.20
CA THR A 160 2.78 -4.94 21.43
C THR A 160 4.25 -4.68 21.11
N GLU A 161 4.84 -5.52 20.25
CA GLU A 161 6.26 -5.43 19.90
C GLU A 161 6.53 -4.56 18.66
N SER A 162 5.48 -4.13 17.96
CA SER A 162 5.57 -3.38 16.69
C SER A 162 6.42 -4.10 15.63
N THR A 163 6.27 -5.42 15.56
CA THR A 163 6.96 -6.29 14.62
C THR A 163 5.99 -6.93 13.65
N PHE A 164 6.50 -7.42 12.54
CA PHE A 164 5.70 -8.13 11.55
C PHE A 164 6.47 -9.33 11.01
N GLN A 165 5.71 -10.34 10.63
CA GLN A 165 6.25 -11.53 9.96
C GLN A 165 5.25 -12.05 8.94
N ARG A 166 5.75 -12.74 7.93
CA ARG A 166 4.91 -13.37 6.94
C ARG A 166 3.93 -14.34 7.61
N TYR A 167 2.64 -14.22 7.25
CA TYR A 167 1.63 -15.15 7.74
C TYR A 167 1.76 -16.49 7.04
N ILE A 168 1.88 -17.54 7.84
CA ILE A 168 1.90 -18.92 7.39
C ILE A 168 0.73 -19.62 8.03
N LYS A 169 -0.21 -20.15 7.22
CA LYS A 169 -1.31 -20.95 7.72
C LYS A 169 -0.73 -22.25 8.31
N THR A 170 -0.75 -22.37 9.64
CA THR A 170 -0.38 -23.63 10.30
C THR A 170 -1.57 -24.56 10.20
N VAL A 171 -1.45 -25.63 9.43
CA VAL A 171 -2.39 -26.75 9.46
C VAL A 171 -1.97 -27.63 10.64
N LEU A 172 -2.77 -27.61 11.71
CA LEU A 172 -2.64 -28.61 12.78
C LEU A 172 -3.09 -29.94 12.18
N SER A 173 -2.13 -30.76 11.74
CA SER A 173 -2.43 -32.13 11.34
C SER A 173 -2.72 -32.94 12.58
N ASN A 174 -3.90 -33.56 12.63
CA ASN A 174 -4.14 -34.69 13.50
C ASN A 174 -3.07 -35.75 13.17
N PRO A 175 -2.49 -36.43 14.17
CA PRO A 175 -1.43 -37.42 13.90
C PRO A 175 -1.85 -38.58 13.00
N ASP A 176 -3.14 -38.71 12.66
CA ASP A 176 -3.69 -39.75 11.80
C ASP A 176 -4.01 -39.26 10.35
N THR A 177 -3.71 -38.03 9.99
CA THR A 177 -4.01 -37.51 8.65
C THR A 177 -2.72 -37.26 7.89
N GLN A 178 -2.50 -38.01 6.81
CA GLN A 178 -1.40 -37.76 5.88
C GLN A 178 -1.48 -36.33 5.35
N ILE A 179 -0.36 -35.63 5.45
CA ILE A 179 -0.17 -34.26 4.97
C ILE A 179 -0.30 -34.28 3.45
N ILE A 180 -1.41 -33.77 2.92
CA ILE A 180 -1.47 -33.31 1.53
C ILE A 180 -1.06 -31.83 1.60
N GLY A 181 0.24 -31.58 1.56
CA GLY A 181 0.76 -30.23 1.39
C GLY A 181 0.54 -29.78 -0.05
N GLU A 182 -0.26 -28.77 -0.27
CA GLU A 182 -0.14 -27.99 -1.51
C GLU A 182 1.18 -27.25 -1.44
N GLU A 183 2.16 -27.75 -2.21
CA GLU A 183 3.46 -27.14 -2.36
C GLU A 183 3.35 -25.87 -3.20
N GLU A 184 3.28 -24.72 -2.56
CA GLU A 184 3.71 -23.49 -3.20
C GLU A 184 5.18 -23.23 -2.83
N GLY A 185 6.07 -23.63 -3.73
CA GLY A 185 7.45 -23.19 -3.77
C GLY A 185 8.41 -23.89 -2.79
N GLU A 186 8.87 -25.07 -3.13
CA GLU A 186 10.10 -25.60 -2.56
C GLU A 186 11.23 -24.58 -2.71
N SER A 187 11.80 -24.15 -1.58
CA SER A 187 13.04 -23.39 -1.59
C SER A 187 14.17 -24.27 -2.19
N ASP A 188 15.12 -23.67 -2.90
CA ASP A 188 16.27 -24.38 -3.51
C ASP A 188 17.08 -25.19 -2.50
N LEU A 189 16.95 -24.89 -1.21
CA LEU A 189 17.53 -25.66 -0.12
C LEU A 189 16.84 -27.01 0.10
N GLN A 190 15.50 -27.07 -0.02
CA GLN A 190 14.75 -28.31 0.14
C GLN A 190 15.04 -29.27 -1.00
N LYS A 191 15.23 -28.76 -2.22
CA LYS A 191 15.64 -29.57 -3.40
C LYS A 191 17.03 -30.18 -3.27
N LYS A 192 17.92 -29.55 -2.53
CA LYS A 192 19.26 -30.08 -2.24
C LYS A 192 19.22 -31.24 -1.23
N TYR A 193 18.34 -31.20 -0.22
CA TYR A 193 18.23 -32.25 0.77
C TYR A 193 17.62 -33.54 0.22
N ASN A 194 16.65 -33.42 -0.69
CA ASN A 194 15.98 -34.58 -1.28
C ASN A 194 16.83 -35.31 -2.32
N LYS A 195 18.00 -34.78 -2.71
CA LYS A 195 18.95 -35.44 -3.63
C LYS A 195 20.05 -36.29 -2.94
N ILE A 196 20.12 -36.25 -1.63
CA ILE A 196 21.17 -36.92 -0.83
C ILE A 196 20.65 -38.20 -0.13
N LEU A 197 19.34 -38.48 -0.23
CA LEU A 197 18.73 -39.74 0.19
C LEU A 197 18.38 -40.60 -1.07
#